data_381258a26da05cc039998696932a36ad
#
_entry.id   381258a26da05cc039998696932a36ad
#
_cell.length_a   1.000
_cell.length_b   1.000
_cell.length_c   1.000
_cell.angle_alpha   90.00
_cell.angle_beta   90.00
_cell.angle_gamma   90.00
#
_symmetry.space_group_name_H-M   'P 1'
#
loop_
_entity.id
_entity.type
_entity.pdbx_description
1 polymer ?
#
loop_
_entity_poly.entity_id
_entity_poly.type
_entity_poly.pdbx_seq_one_letter_code
_entity_poly.pdbx_strand_id
1 'polypeptide(L)'
;MIQALRRNLKVLSITLWVVIATFIGSLFYFGRGNITGGDANAVATVNGEEIPLDRYQRLYRSYVEFYRQLYKDRFTPEVAERLGISQQVVDFLVEEALILQRAQAEGIRVGDAELRARIQAIRAFQEDGRFSRDRYVAILGRAKIDPATFETDQRRELVRKKVESTVKEGIKVSESEIRHAYEFRREKVRAAWAQVEVSPLMAQVSATDAEVEDYLKKNALRFQEPERRRLQYVLVSPKAFIRPATDAEVESYYKEHAALFEKPRRVKAAHILVRVPGVGGSEAEEKTKAKVESAIKRARAGEDFAKLAKEISEDPGSAGSGGDLGFVARGEMVPDFEQALFALKKGEVSPEPVRTPFGYHAIKVSDIQEGGRRPLKEVAAEIKEKLQGEQAERAALAKAEEVKGPLQGAKDFPAEAKQQGLDAKPALLARGDSLEGIGRVQPLEEAVFSLALGGVGGPLKTPGGYAIFKVLEQRPAAVPPLAEIKWKVADAVKREKAEAGALAGAQALAKAVEKGEDLLAAAKKQGLSSGDTGFFSRSEPAADRRVPGEVMRAALQLAAGKVSEPVALPQGIYVVKALERRAPDPAGLDKEHEELRQQVLEQKKNQAWEHWVKNLKAGAKIQMSSRPSSP
;
A
#
# COMPACT_ATOMS: atom_id res chain seq x y z
N MET A 1 -65.89 -11.85 29.28
CA MET A 1 -64.99 -11.31 28.23
C MET A 1 -64.61 -12.33 27.14
N ILE A 2 -64.29 -13.57 27.47
CA ILE A 2 -63.87 -14.62 26.51
C ILE A 2 -65.02 -15.07 25.57
N GLN A 3 -66.31 -15.05 26.01
CA GLN A 3 -67.48 -15.41 25.16
C GLN A 3 -67.77 -14.33 24.09
N ALA A 4 -67.49 -13.05 24.34
CA ALA A 4 -67.63 -11.96 23.36
C ALA A 4 -66.61 -12.06 22.25
N LEU A 5 -65.37 -12.51 22.57
CA LEU A 5 -64.33 -12.73 21.61
C LEU A 5 -64.64 -13.88 20.63
N ARG A 6 -65.24 -14.97 21.12
CA ARG A 6 -65.59 -16.12 20.25
C ARG A 6 -66.72 -15.83 19.27
N ARG A 7 -67.60 -14.88 19.55
CA ARG A 7 -68.74 -14.53 18.66
C ARG A 7 -68.29 -13.62 17.51
N ASN A 8 -67.14 -12.94 17.64
CA ASN A 8 -66.65 -12.03 16.64
C ASN A 8 -65.38 -12.54 15.89
N LEU A 9 -65.01 -13.81 16.06
CA LEU A 9 -63.86 -14.42 15.40
C LEU A 9 -63.92 -14.34 13.88
N LYS A 10 -65.13 -14.45 13.28
CA LYS A 10 -65.28 -14.28 11.82
C LYS A 10 -65.10 -12.84 11.36
N VAL A 11 -65.53 -11.85 12.14
CA VAL A 11 -65.31 -10.43 11.83
C VAL A 11 -63.81 -10.04 12.07
N LEU A 12 -63.20 -10.55 13.16
CA LEU A 12 -61.78 -10.36 13.44
C LEU A 12 -60.89 -11.01 12.38
N SER A 13 -61.28 -12.19 11.89
CA SER A 13 -60.60 -12.88 10.80
C SER A 13 -60.69 -12.09 9.48
N ILE A 14 -61.87 -11.54 9.16
CA ILE A 14 -62.08 -10.73 7.96
C ILE A 14 -61.30 -9.40 8.05
N THR A 15 -61.31 -8.72 9.22
CA THR A 15 -60.52 -7.51 9.42
C THR A 15 -59.01 -7.80 9.38
N LEU A 16 -58.55 -8.92 9.93
CA LEU A 16 -57.16 -9.36 9.84
C LEU A 16 -56.74 -9.64 8.39
N TRP A 17 -57.63 -10.31 7.61
CA TRP A 17 -57.38 -10.56 6.18
C TRP A 17 -57.40 -9.26 5.34
N VAL A 18 -58.25 -8.29 5.68
CA VAL A 18 -58.27 -6.96 5.03
C VAL A 18 -57.01 -6.19 5.39
N VAL A 19 -56.52 -6.22 6.65
CA VAL A 19 -55.26 -5.59 7.06
C VAL A 19 -54.06 -6.27 6.39
N ILE A 20 -54.07 -7.62 6.31
CA ILE A 20 -52.99 -8.35 5.59
C ILE A 20 -53.07 -8.05 4.10
N ALA A 21 -54.25 -7.99 3.48
CA ALA A 21 -54.39 -7.66 2.06
C ALA A 21 -54.00 -6.18 1.76
N THR A 22 -54.33 -5.23 2.66
CA THR A 22 -53.87 -3.83 2.55
C THR A 22 -52.36 -3.70 2.80
N PHE A 23 -51.80 -4.49 3.74
CA PHE A 23 -50.34 -4.52 3.99
C PHE A 23 -49.61 -5.14 2.81
N ILE A 24 -50.11 -6.25 2.25
CA ILE A 24 -49.56 -6.86 1.03
C ILE A 24 -49.78 -5.94 -0.17
N GLY A 25 -50.94 -5.33 -0.31
CA GLY A 25 -51.23 -4.35 -1.36
C GLY A 25 -50.38 -3.08 -1.23
N SER A 26 -50.11 -2.60 -0.02
CA SER A 26 -49.20 -1.49 0.22
C SER A 26 -47.74 -1.88 -0.07
N LEU A 27 -47.32 -3.10 0.28
CA LEU A 27 -46.03 -3.66 -0.11
C LEU A 27 -45.87 -3.78 -1.65
N PHE A 28 -46.95 -4.11 -2.37
CA PHE A 28 -46.95 -4.14 -3.84
C PHE A 28 -47.13 -2.75 -4.48
N TYR A 29 -47.81 -1.81 -3.81
CA TYR A 29 -48.03 -0.46 -4.33
C TYR A 29 -46.91 0.50 -3.97
N PHE A 30 -46.34 0.39 -2.75
CA PHE A 30 -45.12 1.13 -2.35
C PHE A 30 -43.85 0.42 -2.77
N GLY A 31 -43.87 -0.89 -3.02
CA GLY A 31 -42.75 -1.65 -3.58
C GLY A 31 -42.54 -1.46 -5.08
N ARG A 32 -43.48 -0.79 -5.80
CA ARG A 32 -43.31 -0.37 -7.20
C ARG A 32 -42.84 1.06 -7.37
N GLY A 33 -42.68 1.81 -6.26
CA GLY A 33 -42.04 3.11 -6.23
C GLY A 33 -40.63 2.94 -5.71
N ASN A 34 -39.62 2.85 -6.62
CA ASN A 34 -38.19 3.04 -6.39
C ASN A 34 -37.56 2.34 -5.15
N ILE A 35 -37.74 1.05 -4.98
CA ILE A 35 -36.61 0.24 -4.50
C ILE A 35 -35.91 -0.23 -5.79
N THR A 36 -35.07 0.61 -6.34
CA THR A 36 -33.94 0.13 -7.13
C THR A 36 -33.14 -0.73 -6.19
N GLY A 37 -33.42 -2.04 -6.19
CA GLY A 37 -32.52 -3.02 -5.69
C GLY A 37 -31.22 -2.84 -6.49
N GLY A 38 -30.25 -2.17 -5.90
CA GLY A 38 -28.90 -2.22 -6.42
C GLY A 38 -28.56 -3.71 -6.46
N ASP A 39 -28.28 -4.23 -7.64
CA ASP A 39 -27.91 -5.62 -7.83
C ASP A 39 -26.80 -5.94 -6.83
N ALA A 40 -26.92 -7.08 -6.15
CA ALA A 40 -25.94 -7.54 -5.18
C ALA A 40 -24.53 -7.72 -5.79
N ASN A 41 -24.39 -7.43 -7.08
CA ASN A 41 -23.24 -7.62 -7.93
C ASN A 41 -22.56 -6.30 -8.41
N ALA A 42 -23.05 -5.12 -8.00
CA ALA A 42 -22.47 -3.84 -8.37
C ALA A 42 -21.92 -3.08 -7.16
N VAL A 43 -20.77 -2.41 -7.28
CA VAL A 43 -20.16 -1.56 -6.24
C VAL A 43 -20.62 -0.11 -6.32
N ALA A 44 -20.99 0.34 -7.48
CA ALA A 44 -21.53 1.68 -7.73
C ALA A 44 -22.31 1.69 -9.05
N THR A 45 -23.18 2.71 -9.20
CA THR A 45 -23.86 3.00 -10.46
C THR A 45 -23.51 4.42 -10.89
N VAL A 46 -23.11 4.61 -12.14
CA VAL A 46 -22.69 5.89 -12.72
C VAL A 46 -23.59 6.21 -13.91
N ASN A 47 -24.44 7.22 -13.80
CA ASN A 47 -25.42 7.61 -14.82
C ASN A 47 -26.33 6.45 -15.28
N GLY A 48 -26.63 5.48 -14.37
CA GLY A 48 -27.44 4.30 -14.67
C GLY A 48 -26.64 3.08 -15.17
N GLU A 49 -25.34 3.20 -15.41
CA GLU A 49 -24.46 2.08 -15.72
C GLU A 49 -23.82 1.50 -14.47
N GLU A 50 -23.91 0.20 -14.29
CA GLU A 50 -23.38 -0.50 -13.13
C GLU A 50 -21.89 -0.78 -13.25
N ILE A 51 -21.16 -0.58 -12.15
CA ILE A 51 -19.76 -1.01 -12.00
C ILE A 51 -19.75 -2.38 -11.33
N PRO A 52 -19.40 -3.46 -12.06
CA PRO A 52 -19.47 -4.82 -11.55
C PRO A 52 -18.51 -5.09 -10.38
N LEU A 53 -18.98 -5.84 -9.39
CA LEU A 53 -18.20 -6.23 -8.20
C LEU A 53 -16.94 -7.03 -8.55
N ASP A 54 -17.02 -7.93 -9.55
CA ASP A 54 -15.90 -8.75 -9.98
C ASP A 54 -14.74 -7.90 -10.53
N ARG A 55 -15.08 -6.81 -11.23
CA ARG A 55 -14.09 -5.85 -11.74
C ARG A 55 -13.41 -5.09 -10.60
N TYR A 56 -14.19 -4.65 -9.62
CA TYR A 56 -13.66 -4.05 -8.40
C TYR A 56 -12.69 -5.01 -7.69
N GLN A 57 -13.08 -6.26 -7.50
CA GLN A 57 -12.24 -7.25 -6.81
C GLN A 57 -10.94 -7.54 -7.56
N ARG A 58 -10.96 -7.60 -8.90
CA ARG A 58 -9.72 -7.76 -9.70
C ARG A 58 -8.79 -6.58 -9.51
N LEU A 59 -9.31 -5.36 -9.62
CA LEU A 59 -8.52 -4.15 -9.49
C LEU A 59 -8.00 -3.97 -8.06
N TYR A 60 -8.83 -4.22 -7.06
CA TYR A 60 -8.44 -4.18 -5.65
C TYR A 60 -7.27 -5.14 -5.36
N ARG A 61 -7.34 -6.37 -5.84
CA ARG A 61 -6.23 -7.33 -5.70
C ARG A 61 -4.94 -6.83 -6.35
N SER A 62 -5.05 -6.20 -7.52
CA SER A 62 -3.88 -5.62 -8.20
C SER A 62 -3.25 -4.47 -7.40
N TYR A 63 -4.07 -3.59 -6.79
CA TYR A 63 -3.59 -2.51 -5.93
C TYR A 63 -2.94 -3.06 -4.65
N VAL A 64 -3.58 -4.03 -4.00
CA VAL A 64 -3.02 -4.71 -2.81
C VAL A 64 -1.66 -5.34 -3.12
N GLU A 65 -1.53 -6.01 -4.24
CA GLU A 65 -0.26 -6.63 -4.64
C GLU A 65 0.81 -5.59 -4.94
N PHE A 66 0.47 -4.50 -5.63
CA PHE A 66 1.38 -3.38 -5.87
C PHE A 66 1.89 -2.77 -4.55
N TYR A 67 0.98 -2.48 -3.61
CA TYR A 67 1.36 -1.92 -2.32
C TYR A 67 2.14 -2.93 -1.46
N ARG A 68 1.85 -4.23 -1.56
CA ARG A 68 2.63 -5.29 -0.90
C ARG A 68 4.07 -5.32 -1.39
N GLN A 69 4.29 -5.21 -2.68
CA GLN A 69 5.65 -5.14 -3.25
C GLN A 69 6.40 -3.88 -2.78
N LEU A 70 5.69 -2.74 -2.66
CA LEU A 70 6.28 -1.47 -2.22
C LEU A 70 6.61 -1.45 -0.73
N TYR A 71 5.68 -1.92 0.14
CA TYR A 71 5.82 -1.87 1.59
C TYR A 71 6.41 -3.16 2.20
N LYS A 72 6.50 -4.25 1.40
CA LYS A 72 7.02 -5.57 1.82
C LYS A 72 6.34 -6.05 3.11
N ASP A 73 7.16 -6.42 4.12
CA ASP A 73 6.70 -6.94 5.42
C ASP A 73 5.91 -5.91 6.26
N ARG A 74 5.93 -4.64 5.85
CA ARG A 74 5.18 -3.57 6.53
C ARG A 74 3.76 -3.41 5.99
N PHE A 75 3.38 -4.14 4.95
CA PHE A 75 2.04 -4.10 4.39
C PHE A 75 1.12 -5.04 5.17
N THR A 76 0.25 -4.47 5.98
CA THR A 76 -0.77 -5.19 6.77
C THR A 76 -2.18 -4.75 6.32
N PRO A 77 -3.24 -5.49 6.69
CA PRO A 77 -4.62 -5.08 6.43
C PRO A 77 -4.93 -3.67 6.94
N GLU A 78 -4.41 -3.29 8.13
CA GLU A 78 -4.62 -1.96 8.70
C GLU A 78 -3.90 -0.87 7.89
N VAL A 79 -2.75 -1.20 7.30
CA VAL A 79 -2.06 -0.29 6.38
C VAL A 79 -2.87 -0.13 5.11
N ALA A 80 -3.45 -1.19 4.57
CA ALA A 80 -4.31 -1.15 3.39
C ALA A 80 -5.56 -0.28 3.64
N GLU A 81 -6.19 -0.42 4.80
CA GLU A 81 -7.33 0.41 5.23
C GLU A 81 -6.94 1.88 5.40
N ARG A 82 -5.81 2.16 6.09
CA ARG A 82 -5.29 3.52 6.29
C ARG A 82 -4.92 4.21 4.99
N LEU A 83 -4.44 3.46 4.01
CA LEU A 83 -4.19 3.95 2.66
C LEU A 83 -5.48 4.18 1.88
N GLY A 84 -6.62 3.68 2.36
CA GLY A 84 -7.91 3.83 1.69
C GLY A 84 -7.98 3.13 0.33
N ILE A 85 -7.30 1.99 0.16
CA ILE A 85 -7.18 1.31 -1.13
C ILE A 85 -8.55 1.00 -1.72
N SER A 86 -9.51 0.58 -0.89
CA SER A 86 -10.88 0.32 -1.33
C SER A 86 -11.52 1.54 -2.00
N GLN A 87 -11.42 2.71 -1.36
CA GLN A 87 -11.97 3.96 -1.90
C GLN A 87 -11.22 4.39 -3.16
N GLN A 88 -9.89 4.28 -3.20
CA GLN A 88 -9.11 4.61 -4.39
C GLN A 88 -9.55 3.79 -5.61
N VAL A 89 -9.83 2.50 -5.43
CA VAL A 89 -10.28 1.60 -6.51
C VAL A 89 -11.68 1.99 -6.98
N VAL A 90 -12.59 2.30 -6.06
CA VAL A 90 -13.94 2.75 -6.43
C VAL A 90 -13.88 4.07 -7.18
N ASP A 91 -13.12 5.05 -6.67
CA ASP A 91 -12.96 6.36 -7.30
C ASP A 91 -12.38 6.24 -8.72
N PHE A 92 -11.40 5.36 -8.91
CA PHE A 92 -10.83 5.07 -10.22
C PHE A 92 -11.87 4.47 -11.18
N LEU A 93 -12.67 3.50 -10.72
CA LEU A 93 -13.69 2.85 -11.57
C LEU A 93 -14.81 3.80 -11.95
N VAL A 94 -15.24 4.67 -11.02
CA VAL A 94 -16.22 5.72 -11.28
C VAL A 94 -15.69 6.71 -12.31
N GLU A 95 -14.45 7.15 -12.13
CA GLU A 95 -13.80 8.08 -13.07
C GLU A 95 -13.66 7.46 -14.46
N GLU A 96 -13.21 6.23 -14.54
CA GLU A 96 -13.09 5.51 -15.80
C GLU A 96 -14.45 5.35 -16.49
N ALA A 97 -15.52 4.98 -15.76
CA ALA A 97 -16.85 4.88 -16.33
C ALA A 97 -17.30 6.21 -16.95
N LEU A 98 -17.10 7.34 -16.25
CA LEU A 98 -17.42 8.66 -16.75
C LEU A 98 -16.63 9.04 -18.01
N ILE A 99 -15.33 8.72 -18.04
CA ILE A 99 -14.47 8.98 -19.20
C ILE A 99 -14.93 8.16 -20.39
N LEU A 100 -15.26 6.87 -20.20
CA LEU A 100 -15.74 6.00 -21.27
C LEU A 100 -17.10 6.41 -21.81
N GLN A 101 -18.03 6.83 -20.95
CA GLN A 101 -19.33 7.37 -21.35
C GLN A 101 -19.14 8.64 -22.18
N ARG A 102 -18.26 9.54 -21.77
CA ARG A 102 -17.92 10.75 -22.50
C ARG A 102 -17.27 10.44 -23.85
N ALA A 103 -16.33 9.51 -23.88
CA ALA A 103 -15.69 9.04 -25.11
C ALA A 103 -16.73 8.49 -26.10
N GLN A 104 -17.68 7.69 -25.62
CA GLN A 104 -18.76 7.15 -26.43
C GLN A 104 -19.64 8.25 -27.02
N ALA A 105 -20.01 9.25 -26.21
CA ALA A 105 -20.81 10.40 -26.62
C ALA A 105 -20.10 11.25 -27.68
N GLU A 106 -18.77 11.35 -27.61
CA GLU A 106 -17.94 12.10 -28.57
C GLU A 106 -17.47 11.24 -29.78
N GLY A 107 -17.86 9.97 -29.84
CA GLY A 107 -17.47 9.06 -30.93
C GLY A 107 -16.00 8.62 -30.87
N ILE A 108 -15.30 8.81 -29.76
CA ILE A 108 -13.91 8.37 -29.57
C ILE A 108 -13.90 6.85 -29.38
N ARG A 109 -13.28 6.15 -30.32
CA ARG A 109 -13.23 4.68 -30.35
C ARG A 109 -11.82 4.18 -30.59
N VAL A 110 -11.57 2.92 -30.19
CA VAL A 110 -10.33 2.18 -30.46
C VAL A 110 -10.66 1.01 -31.38
N GLY A 111 -10.04 1.00 -32.54
CA GLY A 111 -10.20 -0.09 -33.51
C GLY A 111 -9.38 -1.33 -33.15
N ASP A 112 -9.72 -2.49 -33.76
CA ASP A 112 -9.04 -3.75 -33.44
C ASP A 112 -7.57 -3.77 -33.85
N ALA A 113 -7.21 -3.06 -34.91
CA ALA A 113 -5.82 -2.91 -35.34
C ALA A 113 -4.97 -2.18 -34.27
N GLU A 114 -5.52 -1.13 -33.67
CA GLU A 114 -4.87 -0.33 -32.65
C GLU A 114 -4.71 -1.13 -31.34
N LEU A 115 -5.77 -1.84 -30.91
CA LEU A 115 -5.71 -2.73 -29.77
C LEU A 115 -4.65 -3.81 -29.96
N ARG A 116 -4.62 -4.42 -31.15
CA ARG A 116 -3.64 -5.46 -31.52
C ARG A 116 -2.22 -4.93 -31.44
N ALA A 117 -1.97 -3.75 -32.02
CA ALA A 117 -0.66 -3.10 -31.96
C ALA A 117 -0.25 -2.81 -30.51
N ARG A 118 -1.18 -2.34 -29.66
CA ARG A 118 -0.93 -2.11 -28.23
C ARG A 118 -0.54 -3.38 -27.49
N ILE A 119 -1.27 -4.49 -27.70
CA ILE A 119 -0.99 -5.78 -27.05
C ILE A 119 0.36 -6.32 -27.52
N GLN A 120 0.65 -6.23 -28.82
CA GLN A 120 1.90 -6.68 -29.41
C GLN A 120 3.12 -5.87 -28.91
N ALA A 121 2.92 -4.60 -28.53
CA ALA A 121 3.96 -3.75 -27.98
C ALA A 121 4.30 -4.05 -26.51
N ILE A 122 3.51 -4.85 -25.80
CA ILE A 122 3.78 -5.22 -24.40
C ILE A 122 4.98 -6.16 -24.34
N ARG A 123 6.10 -5.69 -23.79
CA ARG A 123 7.36 -6.45 -23.71
C ARG A 123 7.21 -7.83 -23.05
N ALA A 124 6.35 -7.95 -22.05
CA ALA A 124 6.10 -9.23 -21.38
C ALA A 124 5.57 -10.31 -22.32
N PHE A 125 4.85 -9.94 -23.39
CA PHE A 125 4.31 -10.83 -24.40
C PHE A 125 5.22 -11.01 -25.61
N GLN A 126 6.40 -10.40 -25.57
CA GLN A 126 7.36 -10.49 -26.65
C GLN A 126 8.42 -11.54 -26.38
N GLU A 127 8.84 -12.19 -27.43
CA GLU A 127 9.97 -13.08 -27.52
C GLU A 127 10.83 -12.56 -28.69
N ASP A 128 12.09 -12.26 -28.43
CA ASP A 128 13.00 -11.64 -29.40
C ASP A 128 12.49 -10.33 -30.01
N GLY A 129 11.81 -9.52 -29.22
CA GLY A 129 11.25 -8.26 -29.67
C GLY A 129 10.00 -8.41 -30.55
N ARG A 130 9.47 -9.62 -30.74
CA ARG A 130 8.25 -9.92 -31.49
C ARG A 130 7.19 -10.51 -30.56
N PHE A 131 5.93 -10.23 -30.86
CA PHE A 131 4.81 -10.78 -30.11
C PHE A 131 4.77 -12.31 -30.25
N SER A 132 4.73 -13.01 -29.10
CA SER A 132 4.55 -14.46 -29.00
C SER A 132 3.17 -14.77 -28.44
N ARG A 133 2.35 -15.44 -29.22
CA ARG A 133 1.00 -15.86 -28.82
C ARG A 133 1.05 -16.84 -27.65
N ASP A 134 2.00 -17.76 -27.68
CA ASP A 134 2.14 -18.78 -26.62
C ASP A 134 2.53 -18.14 -25.29
N ARG A 135 3.43 -17.17 -25.34
CA ARG A 135 3.81 -16.37 -24.15
C ARG A 135 2.65 -15.53 -23.64
N TYR A 136 1.88 -14.92 -24.52
CA TYR A 136 0.66 -14.19 -24.17
C TYR A 136 -0.33 -15.09 -23.42
N VAL A 137 -0.68 -16.26 -23.98
CA VAL A 137 -1.60 -17.21 -23.37
C VAL A 137 -1.05 -17.76 -22.05
N ALA A 138 0.24 -18.09 -21.99
CA ALA A 138 0.88 -18.62 -20.79
C ALA A 138 0.89 -17.60 -19.64
N ILE A 139 1.18 -16.33 -19.92
CA ILE A 139 1.21 -15.27 -18.90
C ILE A 139 -0.20 -15.00 -18.37
N LEU A 140 -1.19 -14.85 -19.26
CA LEU A 140 -2.58 -14.63 -18.84
C LEU A 140 -3.13 -15.83 -18.06
N GLY A 141 -2.80 -17.05 -18.49
CA GLY A 141 -3.19 -18.29 -17.79
C GLY A 141 -2.61 -18.38 -16.38
N ARG A 142 -1.33 -18.02 -16.18
CA ARG A 142 -0.71 -17.93 -14.84
C ARG A 142 -1.39 -16.87 -13.96
N ALA A 143 -1.75 -15.73 -14.56
CA ALA A 143 -2.46 -14.66 -13.89
C ALA A 143 -3.97 -14.96 -13.68
N LYS A 144 -4.49 -16.06 -14.23
CA LYS A 144 -5.91 -16.44 -14.25
C LYS A 144 -6.80 -15.34 -14.85
N ILE A 145 -6.31 -14.68 -15.91
CA ILE A 145 -7.04 -13.65 -16.63
C ILE A 145 -7.46 -14.22 -17.99
N ASP A 146 -8.74 -14.13 -18.27
CA ASP A 146 -9.27 -14.50 -19.58
C ASP A 146 -8.80 -13.49 -20.67
N PRO A 147 -8.33 -13.94 -21.83
CA PRO A 147 -7.88 -13.07 -22.91
C PRO A 147 -8.89 -12.00 -23.33
N ALA A 148 -10.19 -12.33 -23.44
CA ALA A 148 -11.22 -11.36 -23.84
C ALA A 148 -11.41 -10.27 -22.76
N THR A 149 -11.32 -10.62 -21.49
CA THR A 149 -11.32 -9.68 -20.36
C THR A 149 -10.10 -8.75 -20.43
N PHE A 150 -8.91 -9.31 -20.65
CA PHE A 150 -7.67 -8.53 -20.80
C PHE A 150 -7.75 -7.56 -21.99
N GLU A 151 -8.21 -8.02 -23.15
CA GLU A 151 -8.38 -7.19 -24.35
C GLU A 151 -9.39 -6.07 -24.14
N THR A 152 -10.48 -6.36 -23.44
CA THR A 152 -11.49 -5.36 -23.05
C THR A 152 -10.88 -4.27 -22.14
N ASP A 153 -10.10 -4.68 -21.14
CA ASP A 153 -9.44 -3.73 -20.23
C ASP A 153 -8.37 -2.90 -20.97
N GLN A 154 -7.60 -3.50 -21.88
CA GLN A 154 -6.66 -2.77 -22.74
C GLN A 154 -7.37 -1.78 -23.68
N ARG A 155 -8.54 -2.12 -24.22
CA ARG A 155 -9.34 -1.21 -25.05
C ARG A 155 -9.83 -0.01 -24.25
N ARG A 156 -10.32 -0.22 -23.03
CA ARG A 156 -10.75 0.86 -22.10
C ARG A 156 -9.60 1.81 -21.79
N GLU A 157 -8.43 1.25 -21.48
CA GLU A 157 -7.23 2.04 -21.20
C GLU A 157 -6.80 2.88 -22.41
N LEU A 158 -6.87 2.33 -23.62
CA LEU A 158 -6.58 3.06 -24.85
C LEU A 158 -7.60 4.19 -25.11
N VAL A 159 -8.90 3.93 -24.89
CA VAL A 159 -9.93 4.97 -24.99
C VAL A 159 -9.65 6.09 -23.98
N ARG A 160 -9.38 5.75 -22.72
CA ARG A 160 -9.01 6.72 -21.69
C ARG A 160 -7.81 7.57 -22.09
N LYS A 161 -6.75 6.95 -22.62
CA LYS A 161 -5.56 7.66 -23.11
C LYS A 161 -5.86 8.57 -24.29
N LYS A 162 -6.73 8.16 -25.20
CA LYS A 162 -7.14 9.03 -26.32
C LYS A 162 -7.86 10.27 -25.81
N VAL A 163 -8.83 10.10 -24.91
CA VAL A 163 -9.54 11.22 -24.28
C VAL A 163 -8.57 12.13 -23.56
N GLU A 164 -7.67 11.57 -22.73
CA GLU A 164 -6.66 12.33 -22.01
C GLU A 164 -5.74 13.11 -22.98
N SER A 165 -5.30 12.47 -24.06
CA SER A 165 -4.49 13.13 -25.10
C SER A 165 -5.27 14.26 -25.75
N THR A 166 -6.54 14.06 -26.12
CA THR A 166 -7.38 15.09 -26.73
C THR A 166 -7.56 16.29 -25.78
N VAL A 167 -7.80 16.05 -24.50
CA VAL A 167 -7.93 17.13 -23.50
C VAL A 167 -6.62 17.91 -23.34
N LYS A 168 -5.49 17.22 -23.43
CA LYS A 168 -4.15 17.79 -23.21
C LYS A 168 -3.52 18.41 -24.46
N GLU A 169 -3.95 18.02 -25.67
CA GLU A 169 -3.30 18.39 -26.94
C GLU A 169 -3.34 19.88 -27.25
N GLY A 170 -4.44 20.54 -26.89
CA GLY A 170 -4.59 22.00 -27.10
C GLY A 170 -3.83 22.88 -26.11
N ILE A 171 -3.20 22.30 -25.07
CA ILE A 171 -2.56 23.07 -24.01
C ILE A 171 -1.19 23.57 -24.47
N LYS A 172 -1.02 24.88 -24.43
CA LYS A 172 0.23 25.56 -24.78
C LYS A 172 0.71 26.41 -23.61
N VAL A 173 1.99 26.72 -23.63
CA VAL A 173 2.64 27.62 -22.67
C VAL A 173 3.17 28.83 -23.43
N SER A 174 2.86 30.01 -22.92
CA SER A 174 3.37 31.28 -23.43
C SER A 174 4.70 31.65 -22.80
N GLU A 175 5.49 32.50 -23.45
CA GLU A 175 6.72 33.04 -22.91
C GLU A 175 6.52 33.81 -21.60
N SER A 176 5.36 34.47 -21.45
CA SER A 176 5.00 35.18 -20.23
C SER A 176 4.80 34.23 -19.06
N GLU A 177 4.20 33.04 -19.28
CA GLU A 177 4.04 32.02 -18.24
C GLU A 177 5.38 31.39 -17.82
N ILE A 178 6.29 31.18 -18.77
CA ILE A 178 7.65 30.67 -18.47
C ILE A 178 8.40 31.70 -17.64
N ARG A 179 8.36 32.97 -18.05
CA ARG A 179 9.00 34.07 -17.30
C ARG A 179 8.42 34.18 -15.90
N HIS A 180 7.09 34.14 -15.77
CA HIS A 180 6.43 34.19 -14.48
C HIS A 180 6.80 33.00 -13.58
N ALA A 181 6.90 31.79 -14.14
CA ALA A 181 7.36 30.61 -13.40
C ALA A 181 8.81 30.74 -12.92
N TYR A 182 9.67 31.32 -13.76
CA TYR A 182 11.05 31.62 -13.40
C TYR A 182 11.13 32.64 -12.27
N GLU A 183 10.44 33.76 -12.43
CA GLU A 183 10.38 34.82 -11.42
C GLU A 183 9.84 34.26 -10.10
N PHE A 184 8.73 33.55 -10.14
CA PHE A 184 8.13 32.92 -8.97
C PHE A 184 9.08 31.97 -8.26
N ARG A 185 9.83 31.17 -8.99
CA ARG A 185 10.76 30.16 -8.44
C ARG A 185 12.03 30.79 -7.86
N ARG A 186 12.57 31.81 -8.56
CA ARG A 186 13.90 32.37 -8.33
C ARG A 186 13.93 33.71 -7.61
N GLU A 187 12.79 34.38 -7.51
CA GLU A 187 12.70 35.62 -6.73
C GLU A 187 13.21 35.38 -5.32
N LYS A 188 14.13 36.24 -4.87
CA LYS A 188 14.75 36.18 -3.55
C LYS A 188 14.09 37.15 -2.60
N VAL A 189 13.80 36.68 -1.41
CA VAL A 189 13.23 37.49 -0.31
C VAL A 189 14.20 37.44 0.86
N ARG A 190 14.41 38.58 1.49
CA ARG A 190 15.04 38.70 2.80
C ARG A 190 13.99 39.16 3.79
N ALA A 191 13.86 38.48 4.91
CA ALA A 191 12.86 38.79 5.91
C ALA A 191 13.45 38.81 7.32
N ALA A 192 12.88 39.65 8.16
CA ALA A 192 13.04 39.54 9.61
C ALA A 192 11.89 38.69 10.17
N TRP A 193 12.19 37.94 11.21
CA TRP A 193 11.20 37.17 11.95
C TRP A 193 11.36 37.37 13.46
N ALA A 194 10.25 37.21 14.19
CA ALA A 194 10.22 37.16 15.63
C ALA A 194 9.25 36.06 16.10
N GLN A 195 9.55 35.40 17.20
CA GLN A 195 8.78 34.32 17.76
C GLN A 195 8.31 34.68 19.16
N VAL A 196 7.01 34.59 19.41
CA VAL A 196 6.42 34.63 20.75
C VAL A 196 6.22 33.19 21.20
N GLU A 197 7.06 32.72 22.11
CA GLU A 197 7.03 31.36 22.63
C GLU A 197 5.86 31.18 23.61
N VAL A 198 5.15 30.04 23.53
CA VAL A 198 4.03 29.70 24.42
C VAL A 198 4.52 29.22 25.79
N SER A 199 5.63 28.47 25.82
CA SER A 199 6.12 27.82 27.04
C SER A 199 6.43 28.79 28.18
N PRO A 200 7.11 29.94 28.00
CA PRO A 200 7.34 30.91 29.04
C PRO A 200 6.04 31.52 29.60
N LEU A 201 5.03 31.71 28.74
CA LEU A 201 3.73 32.24 29.13
C LEU A 201 2.92 31.24 29.94
N MET A 202 3.08 29.95 29.73
CA MET A 202 2.43 28.93 30.56
C MET A 202 2.83 29.01 32.02
N ALA A 203 4.07 29.43 32.31
CA ALA A 203 4.54 29.62 33.69
C ALA A 203 3.92 30.87 34.37
N GLN A 204 3.44 31.82 33.60
CA GLN A 204 2.87 33.09 34.09
C GLN A 204 1.36 33.03 34.27
N VAL A 205 0.67 32.05 33.68
CA VAL A 205 -0.78 31.91 33.77
C VAL A 205 -1.19 30.87 34.79
N SER A 206 -2.31 31.10 35.46
CA SER A 206 -2.94 30.14 36.37
C SER A 206 -4.29 29.68 35.80
N ALA A 207 -4.72 28.50 36.24
CA ALA A 207 -6.05 27.98 35.94
C ALA A 207 -6.83 27.92 37.27
N THR A 208 -7.94 28.63 37.35
CA THR A 208 -8.86 28.54 38.50
C THR A 208 -9.72 27.28 38.37
N ASP A 209 -10.28 26.84 39.50
CA ASP A 209 -11.12 25.64 39.52
C ASP A 209 -12.35 25.81 38.63
N ALA A 210 -12.96 26.99 38.60
CA ALA A 210 -14.10 27.28 37.73
C ALA A 210 -13.75 27.18 36.24
N GLU A 211 -12.56 27.65 35.83
CA GLU A 211 -12.08 27.55 34.46
C GLU A 211 -11.79 26.09 34.09
N VAL A 212 -11.23 25.31 34.98
CA VAL A 212 -10.95 23.89 34.80
C VAL A 212 -12.25 23.10 34.60
N GLU A 213 -13.29 23.39 35.43
CA GLU A 213 -14.59 22.74 35.25
C GLU A 213 -15.26 23.12 33.93
N ASP A 214 -15.28 24.41 33.57
CA ASP A 214 -15.88 24.91 32.35
C ASP A 214 -15.15 24.32 31.11
N TYR A 215 -13.82 24.30 31.19
CA TYR A 215 -13.01 23.71 30.10
C TYR A 215 -13.31 22.23 29.90
N LEU A 216 -13.38 21.46 30.99
CA LEU A 216 -13.73 20.02 30.90
C LEU A 216 -15.13 19.83 30.32
N LYS A 217 -16.12 20.64 30.72
CA LYS A 217 -17.48 20.56 30.15
C LYS A 217 -17.50 20.81 28.64
N LYS A 218 -16.74 21.82 28.17
CA LYS A 218 -16.69 22.18 26.75
C LYS A 218 -15.86 21.20 25.92
N ASN A 219 -14.86 20.56 26.53
CA ASN A 219 -13.87 19.71 25.84
C ASN A 219 -13.88 18.25 26.35
N ALA A 220 -15.01 17.76 26.84
CA ALA A 220 -15.12 16.45 27.49
C ALA A 220 -14.52 15.30 26.65
N LEU A 221 -14.75 15.30 25.34
CA LEU A 221 -14.25 14.28 24.39
C LEU A 221 -12.71 14.21 24.33
N ARG A 222 -12.00 15.32 24.61
CA ARG A 222 -10.52 15.34 24.65
C ARG A 222 -9.94 14.58 25.82
N PHE A 223 -10.74 14.38 26.88
CA PHE A 223 -10.33 13.72 28.12
C PHE A 223 -11.01 12.37 28.29
N GLN A 224 -11.81 11.95 27.32
CA GLN A 224 -12.45 10.65 27.35
C GLN A 224 -11.38 9.55 27.25
N GLU A 225 -11.36 8.66 28.23
CA GLU A 225 -10.58 7.44 28.16
C GLU A 225 -11.33 6.39 27.33
N PRO A 226 -10.61 5.60 26.53
CA PRO A 226 -11.24 4.55 25.75
C PRO A 226 -11.86 3.47 26.65
N GLU A 227 -12.79 2.69 26.08
CA GLU A 227 -13.28 1.50 26.73
C GLU A 227 -12.12 0.57 27.10
N ARG A 228 -12.13 0.06 28.34
CA ARG A 228 -11.13 -0.90 28.84
C ARG A 228 -11.82 -2.14 29.38
N ARG A 229 -11.15 -3.29 29.20
CA ARG A 229 -11.53 -4.56 29.77
C ARG A 229 -10.48 -5.01 30.77
N ARG A 230 -10.92 -5.27 32.02
CA ARG A 230 -10.07 -5.99 32.97
C ARG A 230 -10.24 -7.47 32.70
N LEU A 231 -9.12 -8.17 32.52
CA LEU A 231 -9.13 -9.59 32.26
C LEU A 231 -8.03 -10.30 33.06
N GLN A 232 -8.19 -11.61 33.17
CA GLN A 232 -7.15 -12.54 33.54
C GLN A 232 -6.92 -13.46 32.35
N TYR A 233 -5.66 -13.80 32.09
CA TYR A 233 -5.32 -14.68 30.97
C TYR A 233 -4.21 -15.64 31.36
N VAL A 234 -4.21 -16.79 30.72
CA VAL A 234 -3.14 -17.77 30.73
C VAL A 234 -2.58 -17.92 29.32
N LEU A 235 -1.29 -18.22 29.22
CA LEU A 235 -0.61 -18.48 27.97
C LEU A 235 -0.04 -19.89 27.96
N VAL A 236 -0.56 -20.76 27.11
CA VAL A 236 -0.02 -22.10 26.91
C VAL A 236 1.03 -22.01 25.82
N SER A 237 2.30 -21.95 26.24
CA SER A 237 3.42 -21.77 25.32
C SER A 237 3.90 -23.10 24.74
N PRO A 238 4.09 -23.20 23.41
CA PRO A 238 4.70 -24.37 22.78
C PRO A 238 6.08 -24.70 23.36
N LYS A 239 6.82 -23.72 23.85
CA LYS A 239 8.15 -23.92 24.44
C LYS A 239 8.14 -24.90 25.62
N ALA A 240 7.03 -25.00 26.35
CA ALA A 240 6.89 -25.95 27.48
C ALA A 240 6.72 -27.39 27.02
N PHE A 241 6.46 -27.64 25.73
CA PHE A 241 6.16 -28.95 25.16
C PHE A 241 7.21 -29.39 24.14
N ILE A 242 8.35 -28.68 24.07
CA ILE A 242 9.45 -29.08 23.17
C ILE A 242 10.02 -30.41 23.68
N ARG A 243 9.94 -31.44 22.84
CA ARG A 243 10.63 -32.71 23.02
C ARG A 243 11.54 -32.99 21.83
N PRO A 244 12.68 -33.62 22.05
CA PRO A 244 13.53 -34.03 20.93
C PRO A 244 12.78 -34.98 19.99
N ALA A 245 12.82 -34.68 18.69
CA ALA A 245 12.32 -35.60 17.69
C ALA A 245 13.25 -36.82 17.62
N THR A 246 12.68 -38.00 17.59
CA THR A 246 13.45 -39.28 17.49
C THR A 246 13.98 -39.45 16.08
N ASP A 247 15.05 -40.25 15.94
CA ASP A 247 15.63 -40.55 14.63
C ASP A 247 14.61 -41.28 13.72
N ALA A 248 13.73 -42.12 14.30
CA ALA A 248 12.65 -42.79 13.56
C ALA A 248 11.64 -41.79 12.99
N GLU A 249 11.23 -40.74 13.76
CA GLU A 249 10.35 -39.69 13.27
C GLU A 249 10.99 -38.87 12.13
N VAL A 250 12.28 -38.59 12.25
CA VAL A 250 13.06 -37.89 11.23
C VAL A 250 13.15 -38.71 9.94
N GLU A 251 13.38 -40.00 10.06
CA GLU A 251 13.46 -40.93 8.92
C GLU A 251 12.10 -41.08 8.23
N SER A 252 11.01 -41.18 9.00
CA SER A 252 9.63 -41.22 8.46
C SER A 252 9.32 -39.97 7.70
N TYR A 253 9.55 -38.78 8.31
CA TYR A 253 9.33 -37.49 7.68
C TYR A 253 10.10 -37.33 6.37
N TYR A 254 11.39 -37.75 6.37
CA TYR A 254 12.24 -37.70 5.19
C TYR A 254 11.73 -38.59 4.05
N LYS A 255 11.19 -39.78 4.37
CA LYS A 255 10.60 -40.70 3.38
C LYS A 255 9.29 -40.18 2.83
N GLU A 256 8.40 -39.71 3.69
CA GLU A 256 7.06 -39.22 3.34
C GLU A 256 7.11 -37.92 2.53
N HIS A 257 8.09 -37.07 2.80
CA HIS A 257 8.26 -35.77 2.16
C HIS A 257 9.46 -35.70 1.22
N ALA A 258 9.72 -36.80 0.53
CA ALA A 258 10.87 -36.99 -0.36
C ALA A 258 11.10 -35.82 -1.33
N ALA A 259 10.02 -35.30 -1.93
CA ALA A 259 10.07 -34.22 -2.90
C ALA A 259 10.65 -32.90 -2.34
N LEU A 260 10.51 -32.66 -1.03
CA LEU A 260 11.05 -31.43 -0.40
C LEU A 260 12.59 -31.44 -0.33
N PHE A 261 13.20 -32.61 -0.45
CA PHE A 261 14.63 -32.81 -0.33
C PHE A 261 15.32 -33.09 -1.66
N GLU A 262 14.58 -33.01 -2.77
CA GLU A 262 15.16 -33.17 -4.10
C GLU A 262 15.82 -31.87 -4.57
N LYS A 263 17.07 -32.01 -5.04
CA LYS A 263 17.78 -30.97 -5.76
C LYS A 263 17.67 -31.26 -7.26
N PRO A 264 17.25 -30.31 -8.07
CA PRO A 264 17.26 -30.50 -9.52
C PRO A 264 18.69 -30.62 -10.04
N ARG A 265 18.89 -31.48 -11.05
CA ARG A 265 20.13 -31.50 -11.82
C ARG A 265 20.30 -30.15 -12.52
N ARG A 266 21.46 -29.52 -12.36
CA ARG A 266 21.82 -28.25 -12.98
C ARG A 266 23.10 -28.39 -13.78
N VAL A 267 23.13 -27.76 -14.96
CA VAL A 267 24.25 -27.82 -15.88
C VAL A 267 24.78 -26.42 -16.10
N LYS A 268 26.07 -26.20 -15.85
CA LYS A 268 26.71 -24.91 -16.15
C LYS A 268 27.00 -24.85 -17.64
N ALA A 269 26.24 -23.99 -18.32
CA ALA A 269 26.22 -23.89 -19.76
C ALA A 269 26.88 -22.61 -20.27
N ALA A 270 27.50 -22.69 -21.44
CA ALA A 270 27.82 -21.54 -22.26
C ALA A 270 27.34 -21.80 -23.68
N HIS A 271 26.95 -20.76 -24.41
CA HIS A 271 26.50 -20.89 -25.79
C HIS A 271 27.03 -19.82 -26.74
N ILE A 272 26.99 -20.15 -28.03
CA ILE A 272 27.21 -19.22 -29.13
C ILE A 272 25.92 -19.26 -29.95
N LEU A 273 25.22 -18.16 -30.07
CA LEU A 273 24.01 -18.02 -30.88
C LEU A 273 24.34 -17.28 -32.19
N VAL A 274 23.94 -17.81 -33.32
CA VAL A 274 23.88 -17.06 -34.56
C VAL A 274 22.44 -17.09 -35.07
N ARG A 275 21.87 -15.93 -35.26
CA ARG A 275 20.47 -15.75 -35.65
C ARG A 275 20.25 -16.03 -37.12
N VAL A 276 19.14 -16.64 -37.46
CA VAL A 276 18.75 -16.81 -38.85
C VAL A 276 18.11 -15.50 -39.32
N PRO A 277 18.63 -14.82 -40.36
CA PRO A 277 18.01 -13.62 -40.90
C PRO A 277 16.59 -13.89 -41.36
N GLY A 278 15.65 -12.99 -41.06
CA GLY A 278 14.24 -13.13 -41.44
C GLY A 278 13.98 -12.96 -42.95
N VAL A 279 15.00 -12.56 -43.71
CA VAL A 279 14.97 -12.40 -45.20
C VAL A 279 16.17 -13.14 -45.76
N GLY A 280 15.97 -14.04 -46.73
CA GLY A 280 17.05 -14.77 -47.39
C GLY A 280 16.82 -16.27 -47.63
N GLY A 281 15.67 -16.80 -47.18
CA GLY A 281 15.27 -18.19 -47.43
C GLY A 281 16.27 -19.25 -46.96
N SER A 282 16.29 -20.43 -47.63
CA SER A 282 17.14 -21.57 -47.26
C SER A 282 18.66 -21.27 -47.31
N GLU A 283 19.10 -20.41 -48.22
CA GLU A 283 20.54 -20.06 -48.34
C GLU A 283 21.07 -19.30 -47.12
N ALA A 284 20.26 -18.38 -46.55
CA ALA A 284 20.65 -17.67 -45.35
C ALA A 284 20.69 -18.60 -44.11
N GLU A 285 19.78 -19.56 -44.07
CA GLU A 285 19.76 -20.57 -43.00
C GLU A 285 20.97 -21.50 -43.05
N GLU A 286 21.34 -21.96 -44.26
CA GLU A 286 22.54 -22.79 -44.46
C GLU A 286 23.83 -22.05 -44.08
N LYS A 287 23.97 -20.78 -44.45
CA LYS A 287 25.10 -19.93 -44.06
C LYS A 287 25.19 -19.76 -42.53
N THR A 288 24.05 -19.57 -41.89
CA THR A 288 23.99 -19.45 -40.43
C THR A 288 24.41 -20.75 -39.74
N LYS A 289 23.88 -21.88 -40.23
CA LYS A 289 24.25 -23.20 -39.74
C LYS A 289 25.74 -23.48 -39.94
N ALA A 290 26.30 -23.20 -41.10
CA ALA A 290 27.73 -23.38 -41.39
C ALA A 290 28.63 -22.52 -40.48
N LYS A 291 28.20 -21.30 -40.15
CA LYS A 291 28.93 -20.43 -39.19
C LYS A 291 29.02 -21.06 -37.79
N VAL A 292 27.91 -21.63 -37.30
CA VAL A 292 27.89 -22.34 -36.00
C VAL A 292 28.67 -23.65 -36.07
N GLU A 293 28.58 -24.41 -37.16
CA GLU A 293 29.40 -25.61 -37.38
C GLU A 293 30.90 -25.31 -37.33
N SER A 294 31.33 -24.20 -37.95
CA SER A 294 32.70 -23.75 -37.87
C SER A 294 33.11 -23.42 -36.40
N ALA A 295 32.23 -22.74 -35.65
CA ALA A 295 32.50 -22.46 -34.24
C ALA A 295 32.60 -23.74 -33.40
N ILE A 296 31.73 -24.72 -33.65
CA ILE A 296 31.79 -26.03 -32.98
C ILE A 296 33.12 -26.75 -33.32
N LYS A 297 33.54 -26.77 -34.58
CA LYS A 297 34.81 -27.40 -34.99
C LYS A 297 36.01 -26.74 -34.31
N ARG A 298 36.06 -25.39 -34.27
CA ARG A 298 37.11 -24.64 -33.60
C ARG A 298 37.14 -24.93 -32.07
N ALA A 299 35.98 -24.91 -31.44
CA ALA A 299 35.87 -25.20 -30.00
C ALA A 299 36.29 -26.65 -29.67
N ARG A 300 35.95 -27.62 -30.50
CA ARG A 300 36.34 -29.03 -30.34
C ARG A 300 37.82 -29.25 -30.65
N ALA A 301 38.43 -28.44 -31.48
CA ALA A 301 39.87 -28.41 -31.73
C ALA A 301 40.71 -27.78 -30.57
N GLY A 302 40.03 -27.31 -29.49
CA GLY A 302 40.66 -26.77 -28.31
C GLY A 302 40.73 -25.24 -28.22
N GLU A 303 40.12 -24.53 -29.18
CA GLU A 303 40.02 -23.09 -29.09
C GLU A 303 39.11 -22.65 -27.96
N ASP A 304 39.45 -21.54 -27.32
CA ASP A 304 38.71 -21.03 -26.18
C ASP A 304 37.26 -20.64 -26.53
N PHE A 305 36.30 -21.38 -25.99
CA PHE A 305 34.88 -21.19 -26.28
C PHE A 305 34.38 -19.77 -25.92
N ALA A 306 34.91 -19.19 -24.84
CA ALA A 306 34.51 -17.85 -24.42
C ALA A 306 35.02 -16.76 -25.39
N LYS A 307 36.19 -16.96 -26.01
CA LYS A 307 36.69 -16.09 -27.08
C LYS A 307 35.83 -16.22 -28.32
N LEU A 308 35.50 -17.46 -28.72
CA LEU A 308 34.61 -17.73 -29.85
C LEU A 308 33.22 -17.12 -29.64
N ALA A 309 32.67 -17.19 -28.44
CA ALA A 309 31.40 -16.59 -28.11
C ALA A 309 31.43 -15.05 -28.23
N LYS A 310 32.51 -14.41 -27.77
CA LYS A 310 32.68 -12.95 -27.95
C LYS A 310 32.85 -12.53 -29.40
N GLU A 311 33.45 -13.39 -30.23
CA GLU A 311 33.69 -13.14 -31.66
C GLU A 311 32.45 -13.37 -32.51
N ILE A 312 31.70 -14.44 -32.24
CA ILE A 312 30.72 -14.99 -33.16
C ILE A 312 29.27 -14.86 -32.67
N SER A 313 29.08 -14.86 -31.32
CA SER A 313 27.73 -14.92 -30.75
C SER A 313 26.97 -13.61 -30.96
N GLU A 314 25.74 -13.75 -31.42
CA GLU A 314 24.78 -12.66 -31.59
C GLU A 314 23.77 -12.58 -30.42
N ASP A 315 24.07 -13.29 -29.30
CA ASP A 315 23.28 -13.18 -28.08
C ASP A 315 23.71 -11.95 -27.26
N PRO A 316 22.84 -10.91 -27.14
CA PRO A 316 23.20 -9.69 -26.42
C PRO A 316 23.33 -9.91 -24.91
N GLY A 317 22.77 -11.00 -24.37
CA GLY A 317 22.78 -11.31 -22.95
C GLY A 317 24.05 -11.97 -22.46
N SER A 318 24.67 -12.82 -23.28
CA SER A 318 25.81 -13.64 -22.88
C SER A 318 27.07 -13.48 -23.72
N ALA A 319 27.00 -12.96 -24.95
CA ALA A 319 28.16 -12.84 -25.84
C ALA A 319 29.34 -12.11 -25.17
N GLY A 320 29.09 -10.96 -24.51
CA GLY A 320 30.10 -10.18 -23.81
C GLY A 320 30.77 -10.92 -22.63
N SER A 321 30.04 -11.86 -22.03
CA SER A 321 30.50 -12.73 -20.95
C SER A 321 31.03 -14.08 -21.43
N GLY A 322 31.37 -14.19 -22.73
CA GLY A 322 31.89 -15.43 -23.30
C GLY A 322 30.83 -16.54 -23.47
N GLY A 323 29.58 -16.14 -23.60
CA GLY A 323 28.43 -17.04 -23.78
C GLY A 323 27.95 -17.72 -22.49
N ASP A 324 28.47 -17.34 -21.31
CA ASP A 324 28.14 -18.00 -20.01
C ASP A 324 26.67 -17.75 -19.63
N LEU A 325 25.92 -18.83 -19.44
CA LEU A 325 24.51 -18.83 -18.98
C LEU A 325 24.38 -19.22 -17.51
N GLY A 326 25.50 -19.50 -16.83
CA GLY A 326 25.48 -20.00 -15.46
C GLY A 326 24.93 -21.45 -15.35
N PHE A 327 24.43 -21.79 -14.16
CA PHE A 327 23.81 -23.10 -13.91
C PHE A 327 22.34 -23.09 -14.29
N VAL A 328 21.99 -23.89 -15.28
CA VAL A 328 20.66 -24.04 -15.85
C VAL A 328 20.00 -25.31 -15.31
N ALA A 329 18.75 -25.22 -14.86
CA ALA A 329 17.90 -26.36 -14.50
C ALA A 329 16.95 -26.71 -15.66
N ARG A 330 16.33 -27.91 -15.58
CA ARG A 330 15.27 -28.28 -16.54
C ARG A 330 14.07 -27.34 -16.43
N GLY A 331 13.49 -26.97 -17.57
CA GLY A 331 12.38 -26.04 -17.68
C GLY A 331 12.79 -24.55 -17.77
N GLU A 332 14.09 -24.25 -17.73
CA GLU A 332 14.58 -22.86 -17.83
C GLU A 332 14.95 -22.44 -19.25
N MET A 333 15.13 -23.42 -20.17
CA MET A 333 15.48 -23.17 -21.58
C MET A 333 14.43 -23.71 -22.53
N VAL A 334 14.49 -23.26 -23.78
CA VAL A 334 13.63 -23.81 -24.83
C VAL A 334 13.91 -25.30 -25.07
N PRO A 335 12.89 -26.12 -25.42
CA PRO A 335 13.01 -27.59 -25.40
C PRO A 335 14.20 -28.15 -26.18
N ASP A 336 14.44 -27.67 -27.39
CA ASP A 336 15.54 -28.17 -28.23
C ASP A 336 16.92 -27.86 -27.65
N PHE A 337 17.07 -26.66 -27.11
CA PHE A 337 18.30 -26.27 -26.40
C PHE A 337 18.50 -27.09 -25.12
N GLU A 338 17.44 -27.25 -24.34
CA GLU A 338 17.47 -28.03 -23.08
C GLU A 338 17.82 -29.50 -23.36
N GLN A 339 17.17 -30.10 -24.34
CA GLN A 339 17.46 -31.49 -24.71
C GLN A 339 18.94 -31.68 -25.08
N ALA A 340 19.46 -30.80 -25.94
CA ALA A 340 20.87 -30.83 -26.33
C ALA A 340 21.81 -30.57 -25.15
N LEU A 341 21.51 -29.56 -24.31
CA LEU A 341 22.32 -29.21 -23.13
C LEU A 341 22.44 -30.37 -22.15
N PHE A 342 21.30 -31.00 -21.78
CA PHE A 342 21.28 -32.06 -20.79
C PHE A 342 21.78 -33.43 -21.30
N ALA A 343 21.98 -33.57 -22.62
CA ALA A 343 22.63 -34.73 -23.24
C ALA A 343 24.16 -34.65 -23.21
N LEU A 344 24.74 -33.46 -23.03
CA LEU A 344 26.18 -33.25 -23.01
C LEU A 344 26.77 -33.61 -21.65
N LYS A 345 28.03 -34.12 -21.70
CA LYS A 345 28.86 -34.35 -20.51
C LYS A 345 29.67 -33.10 -20.16
N LYS A 346 30.19 -33.07 -18.95
CA LYS A 346 31.11 -32.04 -18.50
C LYS A 346 32.32 -31.89 -19.47
N GLY A 347 32.58 -30.70 -19.92
CA GLY A 347 33.64 -30.35 -20.88
C GLY A 347 33.23 -30.50 -22.35
N GLU A 348 32.09 -31.11 -22.65
CA GLU A 348 31.65 -31.31 -24.04
C GLU A 348 31.05 -30.07 -24.71
N VAL A 349 31.24 -30.02 -26.01
CA VAL A 349 30.59 -29.09 -26.93
C VAL A 349 29.60 -29.87 -27.81
N SER A 350 28.44 -29.32 -28.08
CA SER A 350 27.41 -29.93 -28.92
C SER A 350 28.03 -30.48 -30.23
N PRO A 351 27.62 -31.69 -30.64
CA PRO A 351 28.21 -32.30 -31.86
C PRO A 351 27.79 -31.56 -33.15
N GLU A 352 26.61 -30.98 -33.13
CA GLU A 352 25.99 -30.30 -34.25
C GLU A 352 25.34 -29.00 -33.78
N PRO A 353 25.06 -28.04 -34.71
CA PRO A 353 24.29 -26.86 -34.39
C PRO A 353 22.89 -27.21 -33.90
N VAL A 354 22.52 -26.69 -32.75
CA VAL A 354 21.19 -26.87 -32.15
C VAL A 354 20.26 -25.80 -32.67
N ARG A 355 19.22 -26.22 -33.39
CA ARG A 355 18.20 -25.29 -33.96
C ARG A 355 17.19 -24.94 -32.88
N THR A 356 16.95 -23.66 -32.69
CA THR A 356 15.90 -23.14 -31.79
C THR A 356 15.13 -22.03 -32.51
N PRO A 357 14.02 -21.53 -31.97
CA PRO A 357 13.36 -20.33 -32.49
C PRO A 357 14.25 -19.09 -32.57
N PHE A 358 15.35 -19.05 -31.83
CA PHE A 358 16.29 -17.91 -31.78
C PHE A 358 17.35 -17.97 -32.89
N GLY A 359 17.64 -19.14 -33.43
CA GLY A 359 18.71 -19.37 -34.39
C GLY A 359 19.38 -20.72 -34.21
N TYR A 360 20.63 -20.80 -34.61
CA TYR A 360 21.48 -21.95 -34.38
C TYR A 360 22.44 -21.69 -33.24
N HIS A 361 22.61 -22.71 -32.39
CA HIS A 361 23.46 -22.63 -31.18
C HIS A 361 24.59 -23.64 -31.22
N ALA A 362 25.77 -23.26 -30.81
CA ALA A 362 26.78 -24.15 -30.25
C ALA A 362 26.66 -24.10 -28.74
N ILE A 363 26.63 -25.24 -28.06
CA ILE A 363 26.44 -25.33 -26.60
C ILE A 363 27.66 -26.02 -26.00
N LYS A 364 28.20 -25.48 -24.89
CA LYS A 364 29.28 -26.10 -24.11
C LYS A 364 28.85 -26.26 -22.67
N VAL A 365 29.12 -27.41 -22.11
CA VAL A 365 28.94 -27.72 -20.68
C VAL A 365 30.26 -27.58 -19.96
N SER A 366 30.34 -26.66 -19.00
CA SER A 366 31.56 -26.45 -18.20
C SER A 366 31.54 -27.23 -16.88
N ASP A 367 30.36 -27.41 -16.27
CA ASP A 367 30.19 -28.16 -15.02
C ASP A 367 28.79 -28.76 -14.94
N ILE A 368 28.62 -29.79 -14.12
CA ILE A 368 27.34 -30.46 -13.87
C ILE A 368 27.19 -30.64 -12.36
N GLN A 369 26.13 -30.08 -11.82
CA GLN A 369 25.64 -30.37 -10.49
C GLN A 369 24.58 -31.47 -10.62
N GLU A 370 24.95 -32.69 -10.25
CA GLU A 370 23.99 -33.80 -10.32
C GLU A 370 22.83 -33.52 -9.37
N GLY A 371 21.64 -33.75 -9.88
CA GLY A 371 20.41 -33.73 -9.10
C GLY A 371 20.36 -34.98 -8.19
N GLY A 372 19.44 -34.97 -7.30
CA GLY A 372 19.18 -36.09 -6.41
C GLY A 372 18.67 -35.63 -5.04
N ARG A 373 18.32 -36.63 -4.24
CA ARG A 373 17.81 -36.31 -2.91
C ARG A 373 18.98 -35.95 -1.98
N ARG A 374 18.85 -34.84 -1.27
CA ARG A 374 19.78 -34.44 -0.20
C ARG A 374 19.85 -35.59 0.83
N PRO A 375 21.03 -36.11 1.15
CA PRO A 375 21.16 -37.21 2.13
C PRO A 375 20.50 -36.87 3.46
N LEU A 376 19.86 -37.83 4.10
CA LEU A 376 19.21 -37.63 5.40
C LEU A 376 20.15 -36.95 6.40
N LYS A 377 21.44 -37.33 6.41
CA LYS A 377 22.45 -36.75 7.30
C LYS A 377 22.58 -35.22 7.17
N GLU A 378 22.39 -34.69 5.97
CA GLU A 378 22.49 -33.24 5.73
C GLU A 378 21.25 -32.49 6.19
N VAL A 379 20.07 -33.12 6.16
CA VAL A 379 18.78 -32.47 6.45
C VAL A 379 18.19 -32.89 7.80
N ALA A 380 18.81 -33.83 8.49
CA ALA A 380 18.30 -34.38 9.74
C ALA A 380 18.09 -33.30 10.82
N ALA A 381 19.02 -32.36 10.94
CA ALA A 381 18.90 -31.25 11.90
C ALA A 381 17.71 -30.34 11.58
N GLU A 382 17.53 -29.96 10.30
CA GLU A 382 16.42 -29.17 9.80
C GLU A 382 15.08 -29.88 10.04
N ILE A 383 15.00 -31.18 9.77
CA ILE A 383 13.80 -31.98 10.02
C ILE A 383 13.50 -32.07 11.51
N LYS A 384 14.54 -32.28 12.35
CA LYS A 384 14.39 -32.35 13.81
C LYS A 384 13.77 -31.06 14.36
N GLU A 385 14.33 -29.91 14.00
CA GLU A 385 13.85 -28.62 14.44
C GLU A 385 12.39 -28.39 14.01
N LYS A 386 12.05 -28.69 12.75
CA LYS A 386 10.70 -28.60 12.24
C LYS A 386 9.73 -29.50 12.99
N LEU A 387 10.05 -30.78 13.15
CA LEU A 387 9.20 -31.75 13.88
C LEU A 387 8.99 -31.33 15.33
N GLN A 388 10.06 -30.91 16.02
CA GLN A 388 9.97 -30.38 17.39
C GLN A 388 9.01 -29.20 17.50
N GLY A 389 9.10 -28.23 16.58
CA GLY A 389 8.20 -27.09 16.54
C GLY A 389 6.75 -27.49 16.30
N GLU A 390 6.48 -28.34 15.31
CA GLU A 390 5.12 -28.79 14.98
C GLU A 390 4.49 -29.63 16.09
N GLN A 391 5.28 -30.48 16.74
CA GLN A 391 4.81 -31.31 17.86
C GLN A 391 4.53 -30.47 19.10
N ALA A 392 5.41 -29.52 19.41
CA ALA A 392 5.24 -28.59 20.51
C ALA A 392 4.00 -27.71 20.32
N GLU A 393 3.77 -27.23 19.10
CA GLU A 393 2.58 -26.45 18.75
C GLU A 393 1.28 -27.25 18.92
N ARG A 394 1.25 -28.50 18.43
CA ARG A 394 0.09 -29.40 18.61
C ARG A 394 -0.17 -29.72 20.06
N ALA A 395 0.88 -30.01 20.84
CA ALA A 395 0.75 -30.31 22.26
C ALA A 395 0.26 -29.09 23.06
N ALA A 396 0.74 -27.88 22.73
CA ALA A 396 0.27 -26.66 23.35
C ALA A 396 -1.21 -26.37 23.04
N LEU A 397 -1.65 -26.58 21.80
CA LEU A 397 -3.06 -26.45 21.43
C LEU A 397 -3.91 -27.46 22.18
N ALA A 398 -3.53 -28.73 22.17
CA ALA A 398 -4.27 -29.79 22.89
C ALA A 398 -4.39 -29.46 24.39
N LYS A 399 -3.31 -29.00 25.02
CA LYS A 399 -3.35 -28.57 26.43
C LYS A 399 -4.26 -27.35 26.64
N ALA A 400 -4.22 -26.38 25.71
CA ALA A 400 -5.09 -25.21 25.78
C ALA A 400 -6.58 -25.58 25.64
N GLU A 401 -6.91 -26.53 24.77
CA GLU A 401 -8.27 -27.07 24.65
C GLU A 401 -8.71 -27.84 25.89
N GLU A 402 -7.83 -28.68 26.45
CA GLU A 402 -8.07 -29.45 27.69
C GLU A 402 -8.41 -28.53 28.87
N VAL A 403 -7.64 -27.46 29.09
CA VAL A 403 -7.78 -26.60 30.25
C VAL A 403 -8.91 -25.57 30.11
N LYS A 404 -9.42 -25.34 28.91
CA LYS A 404 -10.50 -24.38 28.65
C LYS A 404 -11.77 -24.69 29.45
N GLY A 405 -12.21 -25.94 29.45
CA GLY A 405 -13.42 -26.38 30.16
C GLY A 405 -13.35 -26.09 31.67
N PRO A 406 -12.31 -26.60 32.39
CA PRO A 406 -12.07 -26.27 33.79
C PRO A 406 -12.02 -24.76 34.07
N LEU A 407 -11.28 -23.99 33.27
CA LEU A 407 -11.17 -22.54 33.42
C LEU A 407 -12.52 -21.80 33.20
N GLN A 408 -13.36 -22.31 32.30
CA GLN A 408 -14.67 -21.72 32.02
C GLN A 408 -15.63 -21.91 33.20
N GLY A 409 -15.55 -23.04 33.89
CA GLY A 409 -16.37 -23.36 35.07
C GLY A 409 -15.83 -22.77 36.37
N ALA A 410 -14.62 -22.25 36.38
CA ALA A 410 -13.93 -21.82 37.58
C ALA A 410 -14.52 -20.55 38.20
N LYS A 411 -14.83 -20.60 39.52
CA LYS A 411 -15.13 -19.41 40.33
C LYS A 411 -13.89 -18.51 40.47
N ASP A 412 -12.74 -19.13 40.71
CA ASP A 412 -11.43 -18.48 40.81
C ASP A 412 -10.54 -18.92 39.65
N PHE A 413 -10.44 -18.07 38.63
CA PHE A 413 -9.68 -18.36 37.42
C PHE A 413 -8.17 -18.56 37.68
N PRO A 414 -7.46 -17.74 38.50
CA PRO A 414 -6.09 -17.97 38.86
C PRO A 414 -5.83 -19.26 39.63
N ALA A 415 -6.69 -19.59 40.58
CA ALA A 415 -6.55 -20.82 41.36
C ALA A 415 -6.69 -22.07 40.46
N GLU A 416 -7.67 -22.08 39.58
CA GLU A 416 -7.85 -23.16 38.61
C GLU A 416 -6.68 -23.24 37.63
N ALA A 417 -6.23 -22.09 37.09
CA ALA A 417 -5.08 -22.05 36.20
C ALA A 417 -3.84 -22.69 36.86
N LYS A 418 -3.60 -22.41 38.14
CA LYS A 418 -2.50 -22.98 38.90
C LYS A 418 -2.63 -24.51 39.08
N GLN A 419 -3.85 -25.01 39.29
CA GLN A 419 -4.10 -26.46 39.35
C GLN A 419 -3.81 -27.15 38.00
N GLN A 420 -4.02 -26.43 36.89
CA GLN A 420 -3.69 -26.90 35.54
C GLN A 420 -2.22 -26.69 35.16
N GLY A 421 -1.38 -26.19 36.08
CA GLY A 421 0.05 -25.90 35.86
C GLY A 421 0.30 -24.63 35.03
N LEU A 422 -0.63 -23.68 35.04
CA LEU A 422 -0.53 -22.43 34.30
C LEU A 422 -0.57 -21.21 35.24
N ASP A 423 0.15 -20.15 34.86
CA ASP A 423 0.12 -18.89 35.59
C ASP A 423 -0.86 -17.92 34.95
N ALA A 424 -1.86 -17.51 35.73
CA ALA A 424 -2.80 -16.50 35.30
C ALA A 424 -2.26 -15.10 35.57
N LYS A 425 -2.25 -14.25 34.52
CA LYS A 425 -1.81 -12.86 34.59
C LYS A 425 -3.02 -11.92 34.52
N PRO A 426 -3.08 -10.89 35.37
CA PRO A 426 -4.08 -9.84 35.24
C PRO A 426 -3.67 -8.85 34.14
N ALA A 427 -4.64 -8.28 33.46
CA ALA A 427 -4.42 -7.18 32.52
C ALA A 427 -5.60 -6.21 32.51
N LEU A 428 -5.33 -4.98 32.15
CA LEU A 428 -6.32 -3.97 31.79
C LEU A 428 -6.04 -3.56 30.35
N LEU A 429 -6.92 -3.94 29.43
CA LEU A 429 -6.72 -3.80 28.00
C LEU A 429 -7.67 -2.73 27.43
N ALA A 430 -7.12 -1.76 26.72
CA ALA A 430 -7.84 -0.92 25.76
C ALA A 430 -7.62 -1.44 24.32
N ARG A 431 -8.45 -1.00 23.37
CA ARG A 431 -8.20 -1.32 21.96
C ARG A 431 -6.86 -0.74 21.52
N GLY A 432 -6.06 -1.58 20.87
CA GLY A 432 -4.72 -1.22 20.42
C GLY A 432 -3.60 -1.44 21.44
N ASP A 433 -3.91 -1.85 22.66
CA ASP A 433 -2.89 -2.19 23.66
C ASP A 433 -2.19 -3.52 23.36
N SER A 434 -1.04 -3.70 23.99
CA SER A 434 -0.25 -4.93 23.92
C SER A 434 -0.32 -5.67 25.25
N LEU A 435 -0.50 -6.99 25.20
CA LEU A 435 -0.47 -7.86 26.37
C LEU A 435 0.91 -8.48 26.59
N GLU A 436 1.33 -8.59 27.84
CA GLU A 436 2.62 -9.19 28.20
C GLU A 436 2.71 -10.65 27.74
N GLY A 437 3.78 -11.01 27.06
CA GLY A 437 4.02 -12.35 26.52
C GLY A 437 3.20 -12.72 25.26
N ILE A 438 2.24 -11.88 24.89
CA ILE A 438 1.35 -12.09 23.74
C ILE A 438 1.63 -11.07 22.63
N GLY A 439 1.91 -9.82 23.01
CA GLY A 439 2.00 -8.71 22.07
C GLY A 439 0.62 -8.15 21.70
N ARG A 440 0.56 -7.45 20.57
CA ARG A 440 -0.69 -6.93 20.00
C ARG A 440 -1.25 -7.95 19.00
N VAL A 441 -2.39 -8.52 19.30
CA VAL A 441 -3.06 -9.56 18.50
C VAL A 441 -4.51 -9.18 18.27
N GLN A 442 -4.84 -8.74 17.06
CA GLN A 442 -6.18 -8.26 16.72
C GLN A 442 -7.30 -9.29 17.00
N PRO A 443 -7.19 -10.58 16.62
CA PRO A 443 -8.22 -11.56 16.97
C PRO A 443 -8.45 -11.72 18.48
N LEU A 444 -7.42 -11.56 19.30
CA LEU A 444 -7.56 -11.58 20.76
C LEU A 444 -8.30 -10.34 21.26
N GLU A 445 -7.92 -9.16 20.76
CA GLU A 445 -8.60 -7.91 21.07
C GLU A 445 -10.10 -8.00 20.74
N GLU A 446 -10.44 -8.40 19.51
CA GLU A 446 -11.84 -8.56 19.08
C GLU A 446 -12.61 -9.52 19.99
N ALA A 447 -12.01 -10.66 20.33
CA ALA A 447 -12.62 -11.64 21.20
C ALA A 447 -12.82 -11.08 22.64
N VAL A 448 -11.84 -10.38 23.19
CA VAL A 448 -11.95 -9.75 24.54
C VAL A 448 -13.09 -8.73 24.56
N PHE A 449 -13.23 -7.90 23.53
CA PHE A 449 -14.24 -6.84 23.50
C PHE A 449 -15.65 -7.32 23.10
N SER A 450 -15.76 -8.49 22.49
CA SER A 450 -17.06 -9.10 22.15
C SER A 450 -17.65 -9.95 23.28
N LEU A 451 -16.81 -10.44 24.22
CA LEU A 451 -17.27 -11.29 25.31
C LEU A 451 -18.03 -10.51 26.39
N ALA A 452 -19.07 -11.15 26.91
CA ALA A 452 -19.79 -10.67 28.07
C ALA A 452 -18.95 -10.76 29.34
N LEU A 453 -19.34 -10.00 30.37
CA LEU A 453 -18.72 -10.04 31.69
C LEU A 453 -18.75 -11.46 32.27
N GLY A 454 -17.63 -11.93 32.80
CA GLY A 454 -17.47 -13.31 33.32
C GLY A 454 -17.20 -14.35 32.23
N GLY A 455 -17.33 -13.98 30.96
CA GLY A 455 -17.08 -14.90 29.84
C GLY A 455 -15.61 -15.31 29.72
N VAL A 456 -15.36 -16.54 29.30
CA VAL A 456 -14.04 -17.10 29.01
C VAL A 456 -13.89 -17.30 27.51
N GLY A 457 -12.84 -16.76 26.93
CA GLY A 457 -12.50 -16.85 25.52
C GLY A 457 -11.22 -17.65 25.27
N GLY A 458 -11.00 -18.04 24.02
CA GLY A 458 -9.86 -18.83 23.59
C GLY A 458 -10.20 -20.33 23.43
N PRO A 459 -9.19 -21.21 23.16
CA PRO A 459 -7.80 -20.81 22.94
C PRO A 459 -7.62 -20.02 21.64
N LEU A 460 -6.89 -18.93 21.70
CA LEU A 460 -6.53 -18.12 20.54
C LEU A 460 -5.02 -18.18 20.28
N LYS A 461 -4.66 -18.42 19.04
CA LYS A 461 -3.25 -18.47 18.65
C LYS A 461 -2.63 -17.08 18.71
N THR A 462 -1.49 -16.98 19.34
CA THR A 462 -0.69 -15.77 19.50
C THR A 462 0.78 -16.06 19.22
N PRO A 463 1.64 -15.06 19.03
CA PRO A 463 3.09 -15.29 18.90
C PRO A 463 3.73 -16.04 20.06
N GLY A 464 3.18 -15.92 21.27
CA GLY A 464 3.69 -16.59 22.46
C GLY A 464 3.13 -18.00 22.72
N GLY A 465 2.09 -18.39 21.99
CA GLY A 465 1.36 -19.65 22.17
C GLY A 465 -0.16 -19.46 22.14
N TYR A 466 -0.89 -20.25 22.87
CA TYR A 466 -2.37 -20.21 22.92
C TYR A 466 -2.85 -19.48 24.17
N ALA A 467 -3.60 -18.40 23.98
CA ALA A 467 -4.16 -17.59 25.06
C ALA A 467 -5.60 -18.02 25.39
N ILE A 468 -5.89 -18.18 26.69
CA ILE A 468 -7.24 -18.33 27.24
C ILE A 468 -7.41 -17.22 28.24
N PHE A 469 -8.55 -16.53 28.21
CA PHE A 469 -8.76 -15.34 29.03
C PHE A 469 -10.20 -15.28 29.57
N LYS A 470 -10.37 -14.63 30.73
CA LYS A 470 -11.66 -14.34 31.36
C LYS A 470 -11.82 -12.85 31.51
N VAL A 471 -12.95 -12.30 31.06
CA VAL A 471 -13.28 -10.88 31.21
C VAL A 471 -13.91 -10.66 32.58
N LEU A 472 -13.26 -9.85 33.44
CA LEU A 472 -13.69 -9.62 34.81
C LEU A 472 -14.48 -8.32 34.99
N GLU A 473 -14.15 -7.29 34.20
CA GLU A 473 -14.77 -5.98 34.32
C GLU A 473 -14.78 -5.29 32.95
N GLN A 474 -15.85 -4.58 32.70
CA GLN A 474 -15.97 -3.69 31.56
C GLN A 474 -16.02 -2.26 32.06
N ARG A 475 -15.07 -1.45 31.64
CA ARG A 475 -15.05 -0.01 31.86
C ARG A 475 -15.42 0.67 30.55
N PRO A 476 -16.63 1.22 30.42
CA PRO A 476 -17.03 1.92 29.22
C PRO A 476 -16.14 3.13 28.99
N ALA A 477 -16.06 3.59 27.74
CA ALA A 477 -15.41 4.84 27.44
C ALA A 477 -16.10 5.97 28.22
N ALA A 478 -15.35 6.65 29.06
CA ALA A 478 -15.88 7.69 29.92
C ALA A 478 -14.83 8.78 30.18
N VAL A 479 -15.31 9.97 30.48
CA VAL A 479 -14.47 11.03 31.01
C VAL A 479 -14.21 10.73 32.48
N PRO A 480 -12.95 10.59 32.93
CA PRO A 480 -12.64 10.35 34.34
C PRO A 480 -13.17 11.48 35.21
N PRO A 481 -13.47 11.20 36.48
CA PRO A 481 -13.83 12.23 37.44
C PRO A 481 -12.79 13.37 37.45
N LEU A 482 -13.25 14.62 37.55
CA LEU A 482 -12.36 15.77 37.50
C LEU A 482 -11.22 15.67 38.52
N ALA A 483 -11.49 15.10 39.69
CA ALA A 483 -10.48 14.91 40.74
C ALA A 483 -9.25 14.12 40.25
N GLU A 484 -9.43 13.17 39.36
CA GLU A 484 -8.36 12.31 38.85
C GLU A 484 -7.56 12.98 37.71
N ILE A 485 -8.22 13.83 36.94
CA ILE A 485 -7.64 14.47 35.73
C ILE A 485 -7.45 15.98 35.87
N LYS A 486 -7.71 16.55 37.07
CA LYS A 486 -7.68 18.00 37.31
C LYS A 486 -6.37 18.64 36.83
N TRP A 487 -5.23 18.00 37.06
CA TRP A 487 -3.94 18.49 36.60
C TRP A 487 -3.81 18.54 35.08
N LYS A 488 -4.35 17.53 34.35
CA LYS A 488 -4.36 17.49 32.87
C LYS A 488 -5.23 18.59 32.30
N VAL A 489 -6.41 18.80 32.91
CA VAL A 489 -7.34 19.83 32.46
C VAL A 489 -6.78 21.22 32.78
N ALA A 490 -6.20 21.41 33.94
CA ALA A 490 -5.54 22.66 34.32
C ALA A 490 -4.37 23.01 33.39
N ASP A 491 -3.57 22.03 33.01
CA ASP A 491 -2.47 22.22 32.04
C ASP A 491 -3.03 22.63 30.67
N ALA A 492 -4.13 22.02 30.22
CA ALA A 492 -4.79 22.39 28.98
C ALA A 492 -5.35 23.82 29.02
N VAL A 493 -5.95 24.23 30.14
CA VAL A 493 -6.43 25.61 30.35
C VAL A 493 -5.26 26.60 30.31
N LYS A 494 -4.17 26.30 31.02
CA LYS A 494 -2.96 27.14 31.01
C LYS A 494 -2.38 27.27 29.62
N ARG A 495 -2.34 26.17 28.86
CA ARG A 495 -1.88 26.18 27.49
C ARG A 495 -2.74 27.07 26.58
N GLU A 496 -4.07 26.95 26.66
CA GLU A 496 -4.99 27.78 25.88
C GLU A 496 -4.81 29.27 26.23
N LYS A 497 -4.70 29.61 27.52
CA LYS A 497 -4.43 30.99 27.93
C LYS A 497 -3.07 31.50 27.46
N ALA A 498 -2.04 30.68 27.53
CA ALA A 498 -0.71 31.04 27.04
C ALA A 498 -0.67 31.20 25.52
N GLU A 499 -1.36 30.36 24.79
CA GLU A 499 -1.52 30.47 23.32
C GLU A 499 -2.28 31.76 22.96
N ALA A 500 -3.38 32.06 23.66
CA ALA A 500 -4.12 33.32 23.49
C ALA A 500 -3.26 34.55 23.82
N GLY A 501 -2.47 34.49 24.91
CA GLY A 501 -1.53 35.52 25.27
C GLY A 501 -0.42 35.71 24.23
N ALA A 502 0.14 34.60 23.75
CA ALA A 502 1.15 34.61 22.68
C ALA A 502 0.58 35.23 21.38
N LEU A 503 -0.65 34.86 21.03
CA LEU A 503 -1.33 35.44 19.86
C LEU A 503 -1.55 36.94 20.02
N ALA A 504 -2.04 37.38 21.17
CA ALA A 504 -2.23 38.81 21.47
C ALA A 504 -0.90 39.57 21.41
N GLY A 505 0.18 38.99 21.99
CA GLY A 505 1.54 39.55 21.93
C GLY A 505 2.07 39.65 20.50
N ALA A 506 1.90 38.61 19.71
CA ALA A 506 2.28 38.62 18.29
C ALA A 506 1.47 39.62 17.47
N GLN A 507 0.16 39.77 17.71
CA GLN A 507 -0.69 40.78 17.07
C GLN A 507 -0.27 42.21 17.44
N ALA A 508 0.06 42.44 18.72
CA ALA A 508 0.54 43.75 19.17
C ALA A 508 1.90 44.08 18.52
N LEU A 509 2.80 43.10 18.42
CA LEU A 509 4.09 43.25 17.74
C LEU A 509 3.89 43.56 16.24
N ALA A 510 3.03 42.80 15.55
CA ALA A 510 2.74 43.04 14.13
C ALA A 510 2.20 44.47 13.91
N LYS A 511 1.24 44.91 14.72
CA LYS A 511 0.69 46.27 14.67
C LYS A 511 1.72 47.36 14.93
N ALA A 512 2.66 47.15 15.86
CA ALA A 512 3.75 48.08 16.12
C ALA A 512 4.68 48.22 14.89
N VAL A 513 4.98 47.08 14.26
CA VAL A 513 5.81 47.01 13.05
C VAL A 513 5.09 47.63 11.83
N GLU A 514 3.79 47.50 11.71
CA GLU A 514 2.97 48.18 10.69
C GLU A 514 3.02 49.72 10.84
N LYS A 515 3.10 50.22 12.09
CA LYS A 515 3.23 51.63 12.40
C LYS A 515 4.64 52.19 12.20
N GLY A 516 5.58 51.35 11.77
CA GLY A 516 6.95 51.74 11.42
C GLY A 516 8.04 51.34 12.41
N GLU A 517 7.70 50.61 13.48
CA GLU A 517 8.73 50.07 14.38
C GLU A 517 9.54 48.98 13.68
N ASP A 518 10.86 48.89 13.99
CA ASP A 518 11.69 47.82 13.48
C ASP A 518 11.39 46.52 14.20
N LEU A 519 11.12 45.42 13.45
CA LEU A 519 10.72 44.12 14.04
C LEU A 519 11.78 43.55 14.97
N LEU A 520 13.04 43.61 14.58
CA LEU A 520 14.14 43.04 15.38
C LEU A 520 14.38 43.84 16.66
N ALA A 521 14.28 45.20 16.57
CA ALA A 521 14.40 46.07 17.72
C ALA A 521 13.22 45.88 18.70
N ALA A 522 11.99 45.78 18.20
CA ALA A 522 10.80 45.52 18.97
C ALA A 522 10.84 44.15 19.69
N ALA A 523 11.23 43.10 18.93
CA ALA A 523 11.43 41.76 19.49
C ALA A 523 12.49 41.73 20.59
N LYS A 524 13.63 42.37 20.35
CA LYS A 524 14.73 42.49 21.36
C LYS A 524 14.28 43.18 22.63
N LYS A 525 13.51 44.27 22.52
CA LYS A 525 12.92 44.98 23.67
C LYS A 525 12.06 44.07 24.54
N GLN A 526 11.37 43.12 23.91
CA GLN A 526 10.46 42.17 24.58
C GLN A 526 11.14 40.85 24.95
N GLY A 527 12.46 40.70 24.70
CA GLY A 527 13.20 39.47 24.97
C GLY A 527 12.78 38.29 24.11
N LEU A 528 12.20 38.55 22.93
CA LEU A 528 11.71 37.51 22.03
C LEU A 528 12.82 36.94 21.15
N SER A 529 12.71 35.69 20.81
CA SER A 529 13.54 35.03 19.80
C SER A 529 13.28 35.67 18.44
N SER A 530 14.33 36.13 17.77
CA SER A 530 14.20 36.84 16.49
C SER A 530 15.45 36.68 15.64
N GLY A 531 15.35 36.99 14.35
CA GLY A 531 16.48 36.93 13.43
C GLY A 531 16.16 37.44 12.03
N ASP A 532 17.23 37.48 11.22
CA ASP A 532 17.19 37.79 9.80
C ASP A 532 17.39 36.49 9.01
N THR A 533 16.56 36.23 8.03
CA THR A 533 16.62 35.01 7.24
C THR A 533 17.80 34.95 6.28
N GLY A 534 18.44 36.09 5.98
CA GLY A 534 19.21 36.24 4.76
C GLY A 534 18.32 36.17 3.52
N PHE A 535 18.92 36.21 2.33
CA PHE A 535 18.16 35.98 1.11
C PHE A 535 17.87 34.50 0.89
N PHE A 536 16.64 34.21 0.56
CA PHE A 536 16.17 32.86 0.21
C PHE A 536 15.12 32.94 -0.88
N SER A 537 14.83 31.82 -1.53
CA SER A 537 13.81 31.72 -2.55
C SER A 537 12.97 30.44 -2.35
N ARG A 538 12.04 30.15 -3.24
CA ARG A 538 11.31 28.87 -3.22
C ARG A 538 12.18 27.66 -3.54
N SER A 539 13.31 27.90 -4.22
CA SER A 539 14.30 26.87 -4.57
C SER A 539 15.55 26.86 -3.68
N GLU A 540 15.81 27.91 -2.91
CA GLU A 540 16.97 28.05 -2.05
C GLU A 540 16.51 28.31 -0.61
N PRO A 541 16.93 27.51 0.39
CA PRO A 541 16.50 27.71 1.77
C PRO A 541 17.11 28.96 2.40
N ALA A 542 16.51 29.45 3.46
CA ALA A 542 17.06 30.52 4.28
C ALA A 542 18.40 30.14 4.90
N ALA A 543 19.30 31.11 5.09
CA ALA A 543 20.57 30.92 5.78
C ALA A 543 20.36 30.59 7.25
N ASP A 544 19.39 31.25 7.90
CA ASP A 544 18.99 30.94 9.28
C ASP A 544 18.13 29.65 9.32
N ARG A 545 18.73 28.55 9.75
CA ARG A 545 18.08 27.22 9.83
C ARG A 545 17.03 27.11 10.93
N ARG A 546 16.90 28.08 11.82
CA ARG A 546 15.87 28.11 12.87
C ARG A 546 14.50 28.50 12.33
N VAL A 547 14.45 29.07 11.12
CA VAL A 547 13.21 29.56 10.51
C VAL A 547 12.38 28.37 9.98
N PRO A 548 11.16 28.15 10.47
CA PRO A 548 10.27 27.12 9.95
C PRO A 548 9.86 27.38 8.50
N GLY A 549 9.55 26.31 7.76
CA GLY A 549 9.11 26.41 6.37
C GLY A 549 7.84 27.25 6.18
N GLU A 550 6.93 27.20 7.16
CA GLU A 550 5.70 27.99 7.18
C GLU A 550 5.99 29.50 7.24
N VAL A 551 6.96 29.88 8.06
CA VAL A 551 7.41 31.27 8.21
C VAL A 551 8.06 31.76 6.91
N MET A 552 8.90 30.94 6.28
CA MET A 552 9.46 31.23 4.97
C MET A 552 8.36 31.38 3.89
N ARG A 553 7.35 30.51 3.90
CA ARG A 553 6.20 30.63 2.97
C ARG A 553 5.44 31.94 3.16
N ALA A 554 5.20 32.31 4.43
CA ALA A 554 4.57 33.61 4.74
C ALA A 554 5.39 34.79 4.20
N ALA A 555 6.72 34.78 4.44
CA ALA A 555 7.60 35.83 3.92
C ALA A 555 7.59 35.95 2.40
N LEU A 556 7.54 34.83 1.68
CA LEU A 556 7.48 34.78 0.21
C LEU A 556 6.17 35.36 -0.38
N GLN A 557 5.11 35.47 0.42
CA GLN A 557 3.84 36.05 0.01
C GLN A 557 3.75 37.57 0.27
N LEU A 558 4.63 38.11 1.12
CA LEU A 558 4.59 39.52 1.50
C LEU A 558 5.26 40.42 0.47
N ALA A 559 4.67 41.57 0.18
CA ALA A 559 5.38 42.65 -0.51
C ALA A 559 6.52 43.21 0.37
N ALA A 560 7.55 43.79 -0.23
CA ALA A 560 8.63 44.42 0.51
C ALA A 560 8.09 45.48 1.50
N GLY A 561 8.61 45.46 2.70
CA GLY A 561 8.21 46.37 3.80
C GLY A 561 6.93 45.90 4.54
N LYS A 562 6.18 44.91 4.06
CA LYS A 562 4.98 44.39 4.71
C LYS A 562 5.28 43.36 5.79
N VAL A 563 4.39 43.33 6.79
CA VAL A 563 4.41 42.35 7.90
C VAL A 563 3.29 41.33 7.73
N SER A 564 3.51 40.13 8.19
CA SER A 564 2.51 39.05 8.15
C SER A 564 1.48 39.18 9.25
N GLU A 565 0.29 38.61 9.05
CA GLU A 565 -0.52 38.13 10.15
C GLU A 565 0.32 37.14 11.00
N PRO A 566 0.00 36.98 12.30
CA PRO A 566 0.67 36.00 13.15
C PRO A 566 0.56 34.57 12.60
N VAL A 567 1.68 33.90 12.45
CA VAL A 567 1.77 32.51 11.97
C VAL A 567 1.87 31.57 13.18
N ALA A 568 0.79 30.90 13.51
CA ALA A 568 0.75 29.97 14.64
C ALA A 568 1.36 28.61 14.27
N LEU A 569 2.35 28.17 15.05
CA LEU A 569 3.03 26.89 14.92
C LEU A 569 3.12 26.20 16.30
N PRO A 570 3.37 24.89 16.38
CA PRO A 570 3.43 24.16 17.65
C PRO A 570 4.46 24.72 18.65
N GLN A 571 5.55 25.31 18.17
CA GLN A 571 6.63 25.87 18.97
C GLN A 571 6.42 27.35 19.37
N GLY A 572 5.39 28.02 18.85
CA GLY A 572 5.10 29.42 19.14
C GLY A 572 4.47 30.15 17.97
N ILE A 573 4.22 31.43 18.15
CA ILE A 573 3.57 32.29 17.15
C ILE A 573 4.61 33.24 16.57
N TYR A 574 4.71 33.24 15.24
CA TYR A 574 5.70 34.00 14.50
C TYR A 574 5.09 35.24 13.85
N VAL A 575 5.85 36.33 13.84
CA VAL A 575 5.60 37.55 13.04
C VAL A 575 6.77 37.70 12.08
N VAL A 576 6.47 37.99 10.83
CA VAL A 576 7.45 38.08 9.76
C VAL A 576 7.29 39.39 9.02
N LYS A 577 8.39 40.07 8.72
CA LYS A 577 8.43 41.26 7.87
C LYS A 577 9.33 41.03 6.67
N ALA A 578 8.82 41.15 5.47
CA ALA A 578 9.66 41.16 4.27
C ALA A 578 10.46 42.46 4.23
N LEU A 579 11.79 42.32 4.32
CA LEU A 579 12.68 43.48 4.28
C LEU A 579 13.00 43.93 2.86
N GLU A 580 13.33 42.95 2.01
CA GLU A 580 13.79 43.19 0.66
C GLU A 580 13.34 42.06 -0.28
N ARG A 581 12.99 42.44 -1.51
CA ARG A 581 12.75 41.47 -2.59
C ARG A 581 13.71 41.77 -3.73
N ARG A 582 14.30 40.75 -4.30
CA ARG A 582 15.16 40.85 -5.48
C ARG A 582 14.62 39.99 -6.59
N ALA A 583 14.36 40.65 -7.71
CA ALA A 583 14.07 39.94 -8.95
C ALA A 583 15.22 39.00 -9.31
N PRO A 584 14.95 37.84 -9.91
CA PRO A 584 16.02 36.96 -10.39
C PRO A 584 16.78 37.60 -11.56
N ASP A 585 18.02 37.16 -11.76
CA ASP A 585 18.83 37.55 -12.90
C ASP A 585 18.16 37.06 -14.21
N PRO A 586 17.79 37.98 -15.13
CA PRO A 586 17.19 37.61 -16.41
C PRO A 586 18.03 36.63 -17.25
N ALA A 587 19.37 36.69 -17.16
CA ALA A 587 20.28 35.79 -17.88
C ALA A 587 20.17 34.33 -17.40
N GLY A 588 19.62 34.10 -16.21
CA GLY A 588 19.34 32.75 -15.69
C GLY A 588 18.15 32.09 -16.38
N LEU A 589 17.20 32.88 -16.90
CA LEU A 589 16.04 32.36 -17.61
C LEU A 589 16.45 31.56 -18.84
N ASP A 590 17.38 32.05 -19.63
CA ASP A 590 17.81 31.37 -20.87
C ASP A 590 18.34 29.97 -20.60
N LYS A 591 18.99 29.76 -19.46
CA LYS A 591 19.54 28.46 -19.05
C LYS A 591 18.47 27.45 -18.59
N GLU A 592 17.38 27.94 -18.02
CA GLU A 592 16.31 27.12 -17.45
C GLU A 592 15.06 27.09 -18.35
N HIS A 593 15.05 27.82 -19.46
CA HIS A 593 13.87 28.07 -20.29
C HIS A 593 13.16 26.79 -20.73
N GLU A 594 13.89 25.86 -21.35
CA GLU A 594 13.27 24.64 -21.87
C GLU A 594 12.80 23.70 -20.74
N GLU A 595 13.55 23.62 -19.65
CA GLU A 595 13.12 22.85 -18.46
C GLU A 595 11.85 23.42 -17.87
N LEU A 596 11.79 24.72 -17.65
CA LEU A 596 10.61 25.41 -17.12
C LEU A 596 9.41 25.28 -18.06
N ARG A 597 9.64 25.44 -19.37
CA ARG A 597 8.59 25.24 -20.38
C ARG A 597 7.94 23.86 -20.26
N GLN A 598 8.76 22.80 -20.18
CA GLN A 598 8.27 21.44 -20.01
C GLN A 598 7.53 21.26 -18.68
N GLN A 599 8.06 21.79 -17.59
CA GLN A 599 7.43 21.70 -16.26
C GLN A 599 6.07 22.43 -16.24
N VAL A 600 6.00 23.65 -16.75
CA VAL A 600 4.76 24.42 -16.80
C VAL A 600 3.75 23.78 -17.73
N LEU A 601 4.21 23.24 -18.89
CA LEU A 601 3.35 22.54 -19.83
C LEU A 601 2.72 21.30 -19.19
N GLU A 602 3.52 20.47 -18.55
CA GLU A 602 3.00 19.25 -17.90
C GLU A 602 2.09 19.59 -16.71
N GLN A 603 2.42 20.61 -15.94
CA GLN A 603 1.54 21.09 -14.88
C GLN A 603 0.18 21.56 -15.42
N LYS A 604 0.17 22.37 -16.50
CA LYS A 604 -1.07 22.85 -17.14
C LYS A 604 -1.88 21.70 -17.71
N LYS A 605 -1.24 20.74 -18.37
CA LYS A 605 -1.89 19.54 -18.90
C LYS A 605 -2.55 18.72 -17.80
N ASN A 606 -1.87 18.55 -16.68
CA ASN A 606 -2.42 17.81 -15.54
C ASN A 606 -3.57 18.57 -14.88
N GLN A 607 -3.44 19.87 -14.68
CA GLN A 607 -4.52 20.70 -14.16
C GLN A 607 -5.74 20.70 -15.08
N ALA A 608 -5.54 20.79 -16.39
CA ALA A 608 -6.63 20.73 -17.36
C ALA A 608 -7.36 19.38 -17.30
N TRP A 609 -6.60 18.28 -17.20
CA TRP A 609 -7.15 16.94 -17.02
C TRP A 609 -7.95 16.79 -15.72
N GLU A 610 -7.36 17.18 -14.59
CA GLU A 610 -8.03 17.13 -13.28
C GLU A 610 -9.32 17.95 -13.26
N HIS A 611 -9.28 19.15 -13.86
CA HIS A 611 -10.45 20.02 -13.97
C HIS A 611 -11.53 19.40 -14.86
N TRP A 612 -11.13 18.80 -15.97
CA TRP A 612 -12.03 18.13 -16.89
C TRP A 612 -12.73 16.95 -16.21
N VAL A 613 -11.97 16.09 -15.52
CA VAL A 613 -12.51 14.95 -14.75
C VAL A 613 -13.43 15.43 -13.61
N LYS A 614 -13.03 16.49 -12.90
CA LYS A 614 -13.86 17.09 -11.83
C LYS A 614 -15.20 17.56 -12.37
N ASN A 615 -15.21 18.18 -13.54
CA ASN A 615 -16.45 18.63 -14.19
C ASN A 615 -17.34 17.44 -14.60
N LEU A 616 -16.76 16.35 -15.10
CA LEU A 616 -17.51 15.13 -15.38
C LEU A 616 -18.19 14.58 -14.13
N LYS A 617 -17.45 14.51 -13.01
CA LYS A 617 -17.98 14.04 -11.73
C LYS A 617 -19.10 14.92 -11.20
N ALA A 618 -18.96 16.23 -11.32
CA ALA A 618 -19.96 17.21 -10.86
C ALA A 618 -21.30 17.11 -11.61
N GLY A 619 -21.27 16.74 -12.88
CA GLY A 619 -22.47 16.56 -13.71
C GLY A 619 -23.08 15.14 -13.66
N ALA A 620 -22.47 14.21 -12.94
CA ALA A 620 -22.84 12.82 -12.97
C ALA A 620 -23.77 12.40 -11.82
N LYS A 621 -24.63 11.45 -12.09
CA LYS A 621 -25.42 10.73 -11.07
C LYS A 621 -24.59 9.52 -10.62
N ILE A 622 -23.99 9.61 -9.43
CA ILE A 622 -23.18 8.54 -8.84
C ILE A 622 -23.93 8.01 -7.61
N GLN A 623 -24.19 6.70 -7.57
CA GLN A 623 -24.81 6.02 -6.44
C GLN A 623 -23.89 4.88 -6.00
N MET A 624 -23.47 4.93 -4.74
CA MET A 624 -22.64 3.88 -4.13
C MET A 624 -23.53 2.77 -3.61
N SER A 625 -23.13 1.52 -3.80
CA SER A 625 -23.84 0.38 -3.19
C SER A 625 -23.68 0.40 -1.67
N SER A 626 -24.73 0.07 -0.94
CA SER A 626 -24.76 0.09 0.53
C SER A 626 -23.92 -1.00 1.21
N ARG A 627 -23.25 -1.86 0.45
CA ARG A 627 -22.27 -2.82 0.96
C ARG A 627 -20.86 -2.34 0.62
N PRO A 628 -20.06 -1.86 1.61
CA PRO A 628 -18.63 -1.86 1.44
C PRO A 628 -18.21 -3.32 1.32
N SER A 629 -17.81 -3.72 0.14
CA SER A 629 -17.21 -5.03 -0.11
C SER A 629 -15.85 -5.07 0.59
N SER A 630 -15.82 -5.46 1.86
CA SER A 630 -14.62 -6.08 2.40
C SER A 630 -14.48 -7.42 1.69
N PRO A 631 -13.37 -7.68 0.96
CA PRO A 631 -13.11 -8.96 0.33
C PRO A 631 -12.86 -10.04 1.38
#